data_6d4ce609f66bc7e906a76142c8c89a53
#
_entry.id   6d4ce609f66bc7e906a76142c8c89a53
#
_cell.length_a   1.000
_cell.length_b   1.000
_cell.length_c   1.000
_cell.angle_alpha   90.00
_cell.angle_beta   90.00
_cell.angle_gamma   90.00
#
_symmetry.space_group_name_H-M   'P 1'
#
loop_
_entity.id
_entity.type
_entity.pdbx_description
1 polymer ?
#
loop_
_entity_poly.entity_id
_entity_poly.type
_entity_poly.pdbx_seq_one_letter_code
_entity_poly.pdbx_strand_id
1 'polypeptide(L)'
;YVVDIGDGSAANLNNWRVDANKIRATLLTHLHSDHISDLADLHLMTWINSTRTKPMDVYGPNGVESVINGFEDAYKLDYQFRNEHHGDEIAPINNAGFTPHTIDLNSSVIINENGLIVTAFQVTHEPIEPALGYRFEYGGRSIVISGDTSYSENLIKNAQDADVLF
;
A
#
# COMPACT_ATOMS: atom_id res chain seq x y z
N TYR A 1 -5.62 -5.43 -2.46
CA TYR A 1 -4.45 -4.79 -1.84
C TYR A 1 -3.30 -4.76 -2.82
N VAL A 2 -2.43 -3.75 -2.69
CA VAL A 2 -1.17 -3.64 -3.41
C VAL A 2 -0.06 -3.66 -2.36
N VAL A 3 0.99 -4.42 -2.57
CA VAL A 3 2.18 -4.41 -1.73
C VAL A 3 3.29 -3.78 -2.53
N ASP A 4 3.81 -2.67 -2.03
CA ASP A 4 4.69 -1.72 -2.70
C ASP A 4 4.12 -1.18 -4.01
N ILE A 5 4.59 -0.05 -4.42
CA ILE A 5 4.15 0.66 -5.62
C ILE A 5 5.32 1.45 -6.21
N GLY A 6 6.34 0.71 -6.64
CA GLY A 6 7.51 1.28 -7.29
C GLY A 6 7.27 1.62 -8.77
N ASP A 7 8.31 2.13 -9.42
CA ASP A 7 8.27 2.62 -10.80
C ASP A 7 7.68 1.59 -11.77
N GLY A 8 6.72 2.02 -12.58
CA GLY A 8 5.99 1.20 -13.55
C GLY A 8 4.89 0.32 -12.97
N SER A 9 4.70 0.28 -11.65
CA SER A 9 3.67 -0.57 -11.02
C SER A 9 2.27 -0.14 -11.39
N ALA A 10 1.94 1.14 -11.36
CA ALA A 10 0.64 1.66 -11.76
C ALA A 10 0.34 1.36 -13.24
N ALA A 11 1.33 1.54 -14.12
CA ALA A 11 1.21 1.18 -15.53
C ALA A 11 0.94 -0.32 -15.72
N ASN A 12 1.61 -1.19 -14.97
CA ASN A 12 1.39 -2.64 -15.00
C ASN A 12 -0.01 -3.02 -14.51
N LEU A 13 -0.49 -2.43 -13.41
CA LEU A 13 -1.87 -2.64 -12.94
C LEU A 13 -2.89 -2.30 -14.04
N ASN A 14 -2.69 -1.17 -14.73
CA ASN A 14 -3.55 -0.77 -15.85
C ASN A 14 -3.45 -1.73 -17.04
N ASN A 15 -2.24 -2.15 -17.44
CA ASN A 15 -2.01 -3.10 -18.53
C ASN A 15 -2.66 -4.47 -18.25
N TRP A 16 -2.64 -4.92 -17.01
CA TRP A 16 -3.28 -6.16 -16.57
C TRP A 16 -4.78 -6.00 -16.31
N ARG A 17 -5.32 -4.78 -16.55
CA ARG A 17 -6.74 -4.46 -16.36
C ARG A 17 -7.22 -4.75 -14.94
N VAL A 18 -6.38 -4.48 -13.97
CA VAL A 18 -6.79 -4.56 -12.56
C VAL A 18 -7.85 -3.49 -12.31
N ASP A 19 -8.98 -3.89 -11.75
CA ASP A 19 -10.05 -2.97 -11.40
C ASP A 19 -9.61 -2.10 -10.22
N ALA A 20 -9.27 -0.84 -10.48
CA ALA A 20 -8.79 0.11 -9.48
C ALA A 20 -9.78 0.31 -8.33
N ASN A 21 -11.09 0.16 -8.58
CA ASN A 21 -12.13 0.23 -7.53
C ASN A 21 -12.04 -0.90 -6.50
N LYS A 22 -11.36 -2.00 -6.83
CA LYS A 22 -11.17 -3.13 -5.92
C LYS A 22 -9.90 -3.03 -5.09
N ILE A 23 -9.01 -2.08 -5.38
CA ILE A 23 -7.82 -1.83 -4.57
C ILE A 23 -8.25 -1.13 -3.28
N ARG A 24 -8.16 -1.81 -2.15
CA ARG A 24 -8.62 -1.29 -0.86
C ARG A 24 -7.58 -0.44 -0.16
N ALA A 25 -6.33 -0.89 -0.18
CA ALA A 25 -5.21 -0.21 0.46
C ALA A 25 -3.89 -0.60 -0.20
N THR A 26 -2.87 0.21 0.06
CA THR A 26 -1.47 -0.07 -0.26
C THR A 26 -0.72 -0.40 1.02
N LEU A 27 0.15 -1.41 0.99
CA LEU A 27 1.02 -1.82 2.08
C LEU A 27 2.47 -1.64 1.63
N LEU A 28 3.22 -0.79 2.32
CA LEU A 28 4.61 -0.50 1.99
C LEU A 28 5.53 -1.34 2.87
N THR A 29 6.45 -2.07 2.24
CA THR A 29 7.43 -2.88 2.97
C THR A 29 8.48 -2.00 3.62
N HIS A 30 8.97 -1.00 2.91
CA HIS A 30 9.88 0.03 3.39
C HIS A 30 9.79 1.27 2.49
N LEU A 31 10.58 2.31 2.78
CA LEU A 31 10.38 3.63 2.17
C LEU A 31 11.45 4.02 1.15
N HIS A 32 12.15 3.07 0.53
CA HIS A 32 12.97 3.35 -0.63
C HIS A 32 12.11 3.82 -1.81
N SER A 33 12.67 4.68 -2.64
CA SER A 33 11.95 5.30 -3.76
C SER A 33 11.40 4.32 -4.77
N ASP A 34 12.12 3.23 -5.04
CA ASP A 34 11.72 2.16 -5.93
C ASP A 34 10.57 1.28 -5.41
N HIS A 35 10.14 1.50 -4.17
CA HIS A 35 8.96 0.88 -3.55
C HIS A 35 7.75 1.82 -3.40
N ILE A 36 7.94 3.14 -3.61
CA ILE A 36 6.91 4.15 -3.33
C ILE A 36 6.67 5.14 -4.47
N SER A 37 7.48 5.14 -5.53
CA SER A 37 7.50 6.20 -6.56
C SER A 37 6.19 6.38 -7.31
N ASP A 38 5.43 5.31 -7.56
CA ASP A 38 4.15 5.36 -8.30
C ASP A 38 2.92 5.61 -7.39
N LEU A 39 3.11 6.00 -6.12
CA LEU A 39 1.97 6.31 -5.23
C LEU A 39 1.01 7.33 -5.86
N ALA A 40 1.55 8.37 -6.50
CA ALA A 40 0.73 9.40 -7.13
C ALA A 40 -0.08 8.86 -8.33
N ASP A 41 0.52 8.01 -9.15
CA ASP A 41 -0.16 7.40 -10.29
C ASP A 41 -1.24 6.41 -9.82
N LEU A 42 -0.94 5.61 -8.79
CA LEU A 42 -1.92 4.74 -8.16
C LEU A 42 -3.09 5.54 -7.56
N HIS A 43 -2.79 6.67 -6.91
CA HIS A 43 -3.81 7.58 -6.39
C HIS A 43 -4.74 8.02 -7.53
N LEU A 44 -4.18 8.52 -8.62
CA LEU A 44 -4.96 8.99 -9.75
C LEU A 44 -5.88 7.89 -10.32
N MET A 45 -5.36 6.66 -10.48
CA MET A 45 -6.13 5.51 -10.95
C MET A 45 -7.29 5.14 -10.04
N THR A 46 -7.13 5.31 -8.74
CA THR A 46 -8.10 4.87 -7.72
C THR A 46 -9.03 5.98 -7.23
N TRP A 47 -8.78 7.23 -7.61
CA TRP A 47 -9.58 8.39 -7.24
C TRP A 47 -10.53 8.83 -8.37
N ILE A 48 -10.00 9.02 -9.61
CA ILE A 48 -10.78 9.54 -10.73
C ILE A 48 -11.78 8.49 -11.23
N ASN A 49 -13.04 8.89 -11.40
CA ASN A 49 -14.14 8.01 -11.80
C ASN A 49 -14.31 6.78 -10.89
N SER A 50 -13.88 6.88 -9.64
CA SER A 50 -13.93 5.75 -8.73
C SER A 50 -15.21 5.74 -7.90
N THR A 51 -15.52 4.57 -7.34
CA THR A 51 -16.59 4.40 -6.35
C THR A 51 -16.09 4.58 -4.92
N ARG A 52 -14.86 5.03 -4.73
CA ARG A 52 -14.25 5.28 -3.44
C ARG A 52 -14.95 6.43 -2.72
N THR A 53 -15.18 6.25 -1.43
CA THR A 53 -15.90 7.23 -0.59
C THR A 53 -15.00 7.91 0.45
N LYS A 54 -13.69 7.64 0.41
CA LYS A 54 -12.67 8.20 1.31
C LYS A 54 -11.29 8.15 0.64
N PRO A 55 -10.30 8.89 1.14
CA PRO A 55 -8.90 8.74 0.74
C PRO A 55 -8.41 7.29 0.86
N MET A 56 -7.38 6.93 0.07
CA MET A 56 -6.82 5.58 0.08
C MET A 56 -6.02 5.31 1.36
N ASP A 57 -6.28 4.19 2.00
CA ASP A 57 -5.48 3.75 3.15
C ASP A 57 -4.09 3.28 2.67
N VAL A 58 -3.02 3.79 3.32
CA VAL A 58 -1.63 3.38 3.08
C VAL A 58 -1.00 2.95 4.39
N TYR A 59 -0.70 1.67 4.49
CA TYR A 59 -0.01 1.09 5.64
C TYR A 59 1.49 1.04 5.37
N GLY A 60 2.31 1.32 6.37
CA GLY A 60 3.76 1.26 6.20
C GLY A 60 4.53 1.37 7.51
N PRO A 61 5.86 1.26 7.44
CA PRO A 61 6.72 1.42 8.60
C PRO A 61 6.72 2.85 9.12
N ASN A 62 7.38 3.06 10.24
CA ASN A 62 7.63 4.40 10.77
C ASN A 62 8.23 5.31 9.68
N GLY A 63 7.66 6.51 9.52
CA GLY A 63 8.01 7.44 8.44
C GLY A 63 6.98 7.47 7.30
N VAL A 64 6.04 6.53 7.20
CA VAL A 64 4.99 6.53 6.15
C VAL A 64 4.19 7.83 6.15
N GLU A 65 3.87 8.39 7.31
CA GLU A 65 3.17 9.68 7.41
C GLU A 65 3.94 10.82 6.73
N SER A 66 5.27 10.86 6.91
CA SER A 66 6.12 11.87 6.27
C SER A 66 6.12 11.73 4.76
N VAL A 67 6.18 10.50 4.24
CA VAL A 67 6.09 10.21 2.80
C VAL A 67 4.74 10.69 2.26
N ILE A 68 3.66 10.29 2.90
CA ILE A 68 2.30 10.66 2.47
C ILE A 68 2.10 12.16 2.50
N ASN A 69 2.49 12.84 3.57
CA ASN A 69 2.41 14.32 3.65
C ASN A 69 3.18 15.00 2.52
N GLY A 70 4.35 14.46 2.13
CA GLY A 70 5.11 14.97 0.99
C GLY A 70 4.36 14.82 -0.34
N PHE A 71 3.71 13.69 -0.59
CA PHE A 71 2.86 13.49 -1.77
C PHE A 71 1.62 14.41 -1.73
N GLU A 72 0.95 14.52 -0.59
CA GLU A 72 -0.22 15.42 -0.43
C GLU A 72 0.16 16.88 -0.74
N ASP A 73 1.27 17.36 -0.21
CA ASP A 73 1.74 18.73 -0.48
C ASP A 73 2.10 18.92 -1.96
N ALA A 74 2.75 17.94 -2.59
CA ALA A 74 3.14 18.01 -3.99
C ALA A 74 1.93 18.03 -4.94
N TYR A 75 0.87 17.28 -4.63
CA TYR A 75 -0.31 17.11 -5.52
C TYR A 75 -1.53 17.94 -5.11
N LYS A 76 -1.44 18.74 -4.07
CA LYS A 76 -2.54 19.57 -3.55
C LYS A 76 -3.24 20.41 -4.63
N LEU A 77 -2.46 21.04 -5.52
CA LEU A 77 -3.03 21.83 -6.62
C LEU A 77 -3.65 20.96 -7.70
N ASP A 78 -3.10 19.78 -7.99
CA ASP A 78 -3.68 18.84 -8.94
C ASP A 78 -5.07 18.39 -8.47
N TYR A 79 -5.25 18.09 -7.19
CA TYR A 79 -6.55 17.73 -6.62
C TYR A 79 -7.59 18.82 -6.82
N GLN A 80 -7.21 20.08 -6.51
CA GLN A 80 -8.08 21.24 -6.69
C GLN A 80 -8.45 21.45 -8.15
N PHE A 81 -7.46 21.47 -9.05
CA PHE A 81 -7.69 21.71 -10.47
C PHE A 81 -8.55 20.63 -11.13
N ARG A 82 -8.35 19.35 -10.76
CA ARG A 82 -9.19 18.26 -11.27
C ARG A 82 -10.62 18.35 -10.78
N ASN A 83 -10.81 18.64 -9.49
CA ASN A 83 -12.14 18.85 -8.95
C ASN A 83 -12.85 20.04 -9.60
N GLU A 84 -12.18 21.19 -9.73
CA GLU A 84 -12.73 22.38 -10.41
C GLU A 84 -13.09 22.12 -11.87
N HIS A 85 -12.28 21.31 -12.57
CA HIS A 85 -12.49 21.01 -13.99
C HIS A 85 -13.58 19.95 -14.21
N HIS A 86 -13.63 18.89 -13.39
CA HIS A 86 -14.46 17.70 -13.63
C HIS A 86 -15.64 17.55 -12.66
N GLY A 87 -15.63 18.30 -11.55
CA GLY A 87 -16.64 18.21 -10.49
C GLY A 87 -16.54 16.96 -9.61
N ASP A 88 -17.35 16.95 -8.56
CA ASP A 88 -17.37 15.86 -7.57
C ASP A 88 -17.86 14.52 -8.10
N GLU A 89 -18.52 14.49 -9.25
CA GLU A 89 -18.94 13.22 -9.87
C GLU A 89 -17.74 12.41 -10.39
N ILE A 90 -16.69 13.10 -10.84
CA ILE A 90 -15.52 12.48 -11.47
C ILE A 90 -14.31 12.54 -10.54
N ALA A 91 -14.09 13.68 -9.88
CA ALA A 91 -12.95 13.95 -9.00
C ALA A 91 -13.39 14.50 -7.63
N PRO A 92 -14.08 13.68 -6.80
CA PRO A 92 -14.62 14.13 -5.51
C PRO A 92 -13.48 14.54 -4.57
N ILE A 93 -13.39 15.83 -4.24
CA ILE A 93 -12.28 16.39 -3.47
C ILE A 93 -12.12 15.74 -2.07
N ASN A 94 -13.22 15.37 -1.44
CA ASN A 94 -13.20 14.74 -0.12
C ASN A 94 -12.65 13.30 -0.11
N ASN A 95 -12.49 12.70 -1.29
CA ASN A 95 -11.98 11.34 -1.47
C ASN A 95 -10.57 11.34 -2.05
N ALA A 96 -10.02 12.52 -2.35
CA ALA A 96 -8.65 12.69 -2.82
C ALA A 96 -7.65 12.36 -1.72
N GLY A 97 -6.46 11.94 -2.13
CA GLY A 97 -5.32 11.74 -1.23
C GLY A 97 -5.30 10.40 -0.54
N PHE A 98 -4.57 10.37 0.56
CA PHE A 98 -4.22 9.17 1.30
C PHE A 98 -4.50 9.30 2.79
N THR A 99 -4.77 8.17 3.44
CA THR A 99 -4.80 8.06 4.90
C THR A 99 -3.63 7.17 5.33
N PRO A 100 -2.56 7.71 5.91
CA PRO A 100 -1.43 6.92 6.37
C PRO A 100 -1.75 6.16 7.66
N HIS A 101 -1.24 4.93 7.76
CA HIS A 101 -1.31 4.07 8.94
C HIS A 101 0.09 3.54 9.25
N THR A 102 0.71 4.09 10.28
CA THR A 102 1.99 3.57 10.77
C THR A 102 1.77 2.22 11.45
N ILE A 103 2.50 1.20 11.00
CA ILE A 103 2.37 -0.17 11.53
C ILE A 103 3.11 -0.25 12.86
N ASP A 104 2.37 -0.67 13.92
CA ASP A 104 2.94 -1.02 15.22
C ASP A 104 3.29 -2.51 15.23
N LEU A 105 4.58 -2.83 15.26
CA LEU A 105 5.08 -4.20 15.30
C LEU A 105 4.80 -4.94 16.62
N ASN A 106 4.33 -4.25 17.67
CA ASN A 106 3.80 -4.90 18.87
C ASN A 106 2.43 -5.55 18.61
N SER A 107 1.71 -5.08 17.57
CA SER A 107 0.46 -5.65 17.08
C SER A 107 0.64 -6.11 15.65
N SER A 108 0.99 -7.38 15.46
CA SER A 108 1.35 -7.91 14.13
C SER A 108 0.20 -7.97 13.14
N VAL A 109 -1.06 -8.15 13.60
CA VAL A 109 -2.25 -8.17 12.74
C VAL A 109 -2.66 -6.73 12.44
N ILE A 110 -2.52 -6.33 11.17
CA ILE A 110 -2.83 -4.98 10.68
C ILE A 110 -4.18 -4.87 9.97
N ILE A 111 -4.68 -5.97 9.43
CA ILE A 111 -6.00 -6.06 8.79
C ILE A 111 -6.65 -7.38 9.23
N ASN A 112 -7.91 -7.28 9.68
CA ASN A 112 -8.75 -8.44 9.98
C ASN A 112 -10.18 -8.11 9.58
N GLU A 113 -10.54 -8.43 8.33
CA GLU A 113 -11.85 -8.11 7.79
C GLU A 113 -12.32 -9.15 6.76
N ASN A 114 -13.61 -9.44 6.77
CA ASN A 114 -14.25 -10.33 5.78
C ASN A 114 -13.53 -11.68 5.57
N GLY A 115 -12.92 -12.21 6.63
CA GLY A 115 -12.16 -13.47 6.60
C GLY A 115 -10.73 -13.34 6.07
N LEU A 116 -10.29 -12.14 5.68
CA LEU A 116 -8.89 -11.84 5.40
C LEU A 116 -8.17 -11.42 6.67
N ILE A 117 -7.02 -12.01 6.93
CA ILE A 117 -6.08 -11.59 7.97
C ILE A 117 -4.79 -11.20 7.29
N VAL A 118 -4.27 -10.00 7.59
CA VAL A 118 -2.95 -9.56 7.16
C VAL A 118 -2.09 -9.29 8.37
N THR A 119 -0.97 -9.98 8.42
CA THR A 119 0.05 -9.84 9.46
C THR A 119 1.27 -9.17 8.87
N ALA A 120 1.77 -8.12 9.55
CA ALA A 120 3.06 -7.50 9.25
C ALA A 120 4.13 -8.07 10.20
N PHE A 121 5.34 -8.24 9.70
CA PHE A 121 6.48 -8.67 10.51
C PHE A 121 7.76 -8.01 10.01
N GLN A 122 8.70 -7.76 10.92
CA GLN A 122 9.98 -7.16 10.55
C GLN A 122 10.85 -8.18 9.82
N VAL A 123 11.56 -7.72 8.80
CA VAL A 123 12.60 -8.45 8.08
C VAL A 123 13.95 -7.72 8.21
N THR A 124 15.03 -8.33 7.73
CA THR A 124 16.40 -7.81 7.88
C THR A 124 16.83 -7.10 6.60
N HIS A 125 16.87 -5.78 6.61
CA HIS A 125 17.28 -4.97 5.45
C HIS A 125 18.21 -3.80 5.86
N GLU A 126 19.21 -4.09 6.70
CA GLU A 126 20.13 -3.05 7.18
C GLU A 126 20.79 -2.24 6.04
N PRO A 127 20.92 -0.91 6.17
CA PRO A 127 20.62 -0.09 7.37
C PRO A 127 19.17 0.43 7.44
N ILE A 128 18.26 -0.08 6.61
CA ILE A 128 16.86 0.37 6.57
C ILE A 128 16.05 -0.37 7.65
N GLU A 129 15.60 0.36 8.66
CA GLU A 129 14.82 -0.17 9.77
C GLU A 129 13.66 0.77 10.17
N PRO A 130 12.46 0.21 10.34
CA PRO A 130 12.08 -1.17 10.06
C PRO A 130 11.81 -1.40 8.58
N ALA A 131 12.16 -2.60 8.08
CA ALA A 131 11.67 -3.16 6.83
C ALA A 131 10.69 -4.29 7.15
N LEU A 132 9.63 -4.43 6.36
CA LEU A 132 8.49 -5.28 6.66
C LEU A 132 8.28 -6.35 5.59
N GLY A 133 7.88 -7.53 6.03
CA GLY A 133 7.19 -8.52 5.23
C GLY A 133 5.72 -8.62 5.64
N TYR A 134 4.91 -9.22 4.78
CA TYR A 134 3.48 -9.39 5.00
C TYR A 134 3.04 -10.82 4.77
N ARG A 135 2.17 -11.33 5.65
CA ARG A 135 1.48 -12.60 5.47
C ARG A 135 -0.01 -12.33 5.32
N PHE A 136 -0.58 -12.81 4.21
CA PHE A 136 -2.01 -12.76 3.91
C PHE A 136 -2.60 -14.13 4.10
N GLU A 137 -3.71 -14.23 4.83
CA GLU A 137 -4.45 -15.47 5.04
C GLU A 137 -5.92 -15.27 4.68
N TYR A 138 -6.43 -16.08 3.74
CA TYR A 138 -7.81 -16.00 3.29
C TYR A 138 -8.29 -17.36 2.78
N GLY A 139 -9.48 -17.79 3.21
CA GLY A 139 -10.10 -19.01 2.70
C GLY A 139 -9.25 -20.28 2.88
N GLY A 140 -8.43 -20.35 3.94
CA GLY A 140 -7.52 -21.48 4.21
C GLY A 140 -6.27 -21.50 3.33
N ARG A 141 -5.97 -20.41 2.63
CA ARG A 141 -4.74 -20.18 1.85
C ARG A 141 -3.92 -19.07 2.44
N SER A 142 -2.61 -19.12 2.19
CA SER A 142 -1.69 -18.11 2.68
C SER A 142 -0.63 -17.73 1.65
N ILE A 143 -0.33 -16.42 1.59
CA ILE A 143 0.72 -15.85 0.76
C ILE A 143 1.61 -15.01 1.67
N VAL A 144 2.92 -15.17 1.54
CA VAL A 144 3.90 -14.32 2.21
C VAL A 144 4.67 -13.51 1.17
N ILE A 145 4.84 -12.23 1.45
CA ILE A 145 5.64 -11.30 0.65
C ILE A 145 6.77 -10.82 1.55
N SER A 146 8.02 -11.08 1.16
CA SER A 146 9.20 -10.78 1.98
C SER A 146 9.51 -9.28 2.03
N GLY A 147 9.21 -8.54 0.96
CA GLY A 147 9.89 -7.27 0.70
C GLY A 147 11.39 -7.50 0.49
N ASP A 148 12.16 -6.43 0.52
CA ASP A 148 13.63 -6.50 0.45
C ASP A 148 14.18 -6.99 1.78
N THR A 149 14.97 -8.07 1.71
CA THR A 149 15.55 -8.68 2.91
C THR A 149 16.82 -9.46 2.60
N SER A 150 17.75 -9.44 3.52
CA SER A 150 18.81 -10.45 3.63
C SER A 150 18.28 -11.67 4.40
N TYR A 151 19.16 -12.55 4.90
CA TYR A 151 18.73 -13.65 5.75
C TYR A 151 17.94 -13.15 6.97
N SER A 152 16.72 -13.65 7.15
CA SER A 152 15.84 -13.25 8.24
C SER A 152 15.15 -14.47 8.87
N GLU A 153 15.48 -14.76 10.14
CA GLU A 153 14.80 -15.80 10.90
C GLU A 153 13.31 -15.52 11.06
N ASN A 154 12.97 -14.23 11.15
CA ASN A 154 11.58 -13.81 11.29
C ASN A 154 10.78 -14.06 10.02
N LEU A 155 11.39 -13.87 8.83
CA LEU A 155 10.77 -14.28 7.56
C LEU A 155 10.55 -15.80 7.54
N ILE A 156 11.56 -16.60 7.88
CA ILE A 156 11.45 -18.08 7.91
C ILE A 156 10.29 -18.49 8.81
N LYS A 157 10.19 -17.91 10.01
CA LYS A 157 9.11 -18.19 10.97
C LYS A 157 7.72 -17.84 10.39
N ASN A 158 7.57 -16.67 9.78
CA ASN A 158 6.30 -16.19 9.25
C ASN A 158 5.92 -16.82 7.91
N ALA A 159 6.89 -17.43 7.19
CA ALA A 159 6.66 -18.16 5.95
C ALA A 159 6.39 -19.66 6.15
N GLN A 160 6.43 -20.16 7.42
CA GLN A 160 6.09 -21.57 7.67
C GLN A 160 4.69 -21.89 7.19
N ASP A 161 4.57 -23.04 6.49
CA ASP A 161 3.31 -23.57 5.95
C ASP A 161 2.57 -22.58 5.02
N ALA A 162 3.25 -21.58 4.46
CA ALA A 162 2.67 -20.70 3.45
C ALA A 162 2.50 -21.46 2.12
N ASP A 163 1.36 -21.23 1.44
CA ASP A 163 1.14 -21.80 0.10
C ASP A 163 2.08 -21.17 -0.93
N VAL A 164 2.41 -19.87 -0.77
CA VAL A 164 3.30 -19.11 -1.66
C VAL A 164 4.18 -18.15 -0.86
N LEU A 165 5.44 -18.04 -1.25
CA LEU A 165 6.39 -17.01 -0.79
C LEU A 165 6.95 -16.27 -2.01
N PHE A 166 6.84 -14.92 -1.98
CA PHE A 166 7.47 -13.99 -2.92
C PHE A 166 8.62 -13.25 -2.27
#